data_3074d1a9d6f002ac07a33e9d6ca9e94f
#
_entry.id   3074d1a9d6f002ac07a33e9d6ca9e94f
#
_cell.length_a   1.000
_cell.length_b   1.000
_cell.length_c   1.000
_cell.angle_alpha   90.00
_cell.angle_beta   90.00
_cell.angle_gamma   90.00
#
_symmetry.space_group_name_H-M   'P 1'
#
loop_
_entity.id
_entity.type
_entity.pdbx_description
1 polymer ?
#
loop_
_entity_poly.entity_id
_entity_poly.type
_entity_poly.pdbx_seq_one_letter_code
_entity_poly.pdbx_strand_id
1 'polypeptide(L)'
;AAGRHMKPMLIELGKEALDPRRRLHTWEQLYNNGNCSSDTAYRYLRKMEMTATNYQPEALKYLNKLSDADMKTAANWKIVNDLYKDVEAPFTMRLIKMKTELENLYSKPVVERKFFEMYKYEFGIRIRTLDTAGYERLKQQLNASGFDMAPQIVDYAELMKSKMKGDYELYFKLADPYVKKYAMNDAVMLNEVSQVFFERTKDPVLLAKAEGWAKESVKLNDTYSNNETLTGILILSGKKEEARTVANHAIELGEKNKINVQKVKIYLEKIEEMK
;
A
#
# COMPACT_ATOMS: atom_id res chain seq x y z
N ALA A 1 -24.54 7.21 8.03
CA ALA A 1 -24.17 7.32 6.59
C ALA A 1 -23.61 6.02 5.99
N ALA A 2 -23.10 5.07 6.80
CA ALA A 2 -22.54 3.80 6.31
C ALA A 2 -23.57 2.84 5.65
N GLY A 3 -24.86 2.98 5.96
CA GLY A 3 -25.90 2.06 5.47
C GLY A 3 -26.31 2.21 4.00
N ARG A 4 -26.03 3.33 3.33
CA ARG A 4 -26.47 3.55 1.94
C ARG A 4 -25.62 2.83 0.89
N HIS A 5 -24.35 2.55 1.18
CA HIS A 5 -23.46 1.83 0.26
C HIS A 5 -23.51 0.31 0.43
N MET A 6 -24.02 -0.19 1.54
CA MET A 6 -24.15 -1.65 1.77
C MET A 6 -25.30 -2.31 1.00
N LYS A 7 -26.38 -1.58 0.73
CA LYS A 7 -27.54 -2.14 0.02
C LYS A 7 -27.25 -2.63 -1.40
N PRO A 8 -26.59 -1.84 -2.27
CA PRO A 8 -26.22 -2.33 -3.60
C PRO A 8 -25.26 -3.52 -3.54
N MET A 9 -24.28 -3.50 -2.64
CA MET A 9 -23.32 -4.58 -2.45
C MET A 9 -23.99 -5.88 -1.96
N LEU A 10 -24.96 -5.81 -1.06
CA LEU A 10 -25.74 -6.95 -0.59
C LEU A 10 -26.66 -7.52 -1.67
N ILE A 11 -27.24 -6.67 -2.53
CA ILE A 11 -28.05 -7.10 -3.68
C ILE A 11 -27.15 -7.81 -4.71
N GLU A 12 -25.97 -7.28 -4.98
CA GLU A 12 -24.99 -7.90 -5.89
C GLU A 12 -24.51 -9.26 -5.35
N LEU A 13 -24.16 -9.33 -4.06
CA LEU A 13 -23.82 -10.60 -3.38
C LEU A 13 -24.99 -11.59 -3.38
N GLY A 14 -26.22 -11.12 -3.22
CA GLY A 14 -27.43 -11.97 -3.31
C GLY A 14 -27.62 -12.53 -4.73
N LYS A 15 -27.45 -11.72 -5.77
CA LYS A 15 -27.48 -12.16 -7.16
C LYS A 15 -26.34 -13.16 -7.46
N GLU A 16 -25.15 -12.91 -6.93
CA GLU A 16 -24.00 -13.81 -7.05
C GLU A 16 -24.26 -15.16 -6.35
N ALA A 17 -24.92 -15.17 -5.21
CA ALA A 17 -25.27 -16.39 -4.49
C ALA A 17 -26.30 -17.24 -5.24
N LEU A 18 -27.15 -16.62 -6.06
CA LEU A 18 -28.18 -17.31 -6.85
C LEU A 18 -27.65 -17.85 -8.20
N ASP A 19 -26.60 -17.25 -8.77
CA ASP A 19 -26.00 -17.76 -10.02
C ASP A 19 -24.99 -18.88 -9.72
N PRO A 20 -25.27 -20.13 -10.15
CA PRO A 20 -24.33 -21.27 -9.93
C PRO A 20 -22.92 -21.00 -10.47
N ARG A 21 -22.79 -20.21 -11.56
CA ARG A 21 -21.49 -19.87 -12.18
C ARG A 21 -20.68 -18.92 -11.30
N ARG A 22 -21.29 -18.32 -10.28
CA ARG A 22 -20.66 -17.37 -9.36
C ARG A 22 -20.40 -17.97 -7.97
N ARG A 23 -20.83 -19.20 -7.70
CA ARG A 23 -20.65 -19.88 -6.40
C ARG A 23 -19.21 -20.34 -6.23
N LEU A 24 -18.65 -20.18 -5.03
CA LEU A 24 -17.30 -20.65 -4.69
C LEU A 24 -17.11 -22.13 -5.04
N HIS A 25 -18.07 -22.99 -4.68
CA HIS A 25 -18.02 -24.43 -4.96
C HIS A 25 -17.88 -24.76 -6.46
N THR A 26 -18.52 -24.01 -7.35
CA THR A 26 -18.38 -24.23 -8.81
C THR A 26 -16.95 -23.94 -9.27
N TRP A 27 -16.35 -22.86 -8.77
CA TRP A 27 -14.96 -22.53 -9.09
C TRP A 27 -13.97 -23.49 -8.44
N GLU A 28 -14.27 -24.00 -7.23
CA GLU A 28 -13.51 -25.04 -6.57
C GLU A 28 -13.46 -26.33 -7.36
N GLN A 29 -14.61 -26.79 -7.87
CA GLN A 29 -14.69 -27.98 -8.74
C GLN A 29 -13.86 -27.80 -10.01
N LEU A 30 -13.99 -26.66 -10.69
CA LEU A 30 -13.22 -26.34 -11.89
C LEU A 30 -11.71 -26.25 -11.59
N TYR A 31 -11.34 -25.67 -10.46
CA TYR A 31 -9.96 -25.55 -10.01
C TYR A 31 -9.33 -26.92 -9.72
N ASN A 32 -10.08 -27.85 -9.13
CA ASN A 32 -9.61 -29.18 -8.75
C ASN A 32 -9.62 -30.19 -9.92
N ASN A 33 -10.23 -29.88 -11.06
CA ASN A 33 -10.39 -30.77 -12.21
C ASN A 33 -9.12 -31.00 -13.06
N GLY A 34 -7.93 -30.86 -12.52
CA GLY A 34 -6.65 -31.23 -13.14
C GLY A 34 -6.13 -30.31 -14.26
N ASN A 35 -6.98 -29.69 -15.06
CA ASN A 35 -6.64 -28.74 -16.14
C ASN A 35 -7.14 -27.33 -15.82
N CYS A 36 -6.75 -26.80 -14.66
CA CYS A 36 -7.15 -25.48 -14.23
C CYS A 36 -6.45 -24.39 -15.05
N SER A 37 -7.21 -23.63 -15.83
CA SER A 37 -6.68 -22.44 -16.52
C SER A 37 -6.35 -21.32 -15.53
N SER A 38 -5.48 -20.40 -15.93
CA SER A 38 -5.15 -19.21 -15.11
C SER A 38 -6.39 -18.35 -14.79
N ASP A 39 -7.36 -18.23 -15.70
CA ASP A 39 -8.62 -17.52 -15.43
C ASP A 39 -9.44 -18.24 -14.35
N THR A 40 -9.55 -19.57 -14.43
CA THR A 40 -10.24 -20.36 -13.41
C THR A 40 -9.56 -20.23 -12.06
N ALA A 41 -8.23 -20.34 -12.01
CA ALA A 41 -7.46 -20.18 -10.78
C ALA A 41 -7.65 -18.78 -10.18
N TYR A 42 -7.55 -17.72 -11.00
CA TYR A 42 -7.75 -16.35 -10.55
C TYR A 42 -9.14 -16.14 -9.95
N ARG A 43 -10.20 -16.60 -10.62
CA ARG A 43 -11.59 -16.46 -10.15
C ARG A 43 -11.83 -17.22 -8.86
N TYR A 44 -11.33 -18.44 -8.74
CA TYR A 44 -11.44 -19.24 -7.53
C TYR A 44 -10.76 -18.56 -6.35
N LEU A 45 -9.48 -18.21 -6.49
CA LEU A 45 -8.71 -17.54 -5.44
C LEU A 45 -9.30 -16.19 -5.05
N ARG A 46 -9.79 -15.42 -6.03
CA ARG A 46 -10.46 -14.14 -5.76
C ARG A 46 -11.78 -14.32 -4.98
N LYS A 47 -12.53 -15.37 -5.27
CA LYS A 47 -13.74 -15.72 -4.51
C LYS A 47 -13.40 -16.10 -3.07
N MET A 48 -12.36 -16.91 -2.86
CA MET A 48 -11.90 -17.23 -1.51
C MET A 48 -11.50 -15.96 -0.73
N GLU A 49 -10.77 -15.04 -1.37
CA GLU A 49 -10.41 -13.76 -0.76
C GLU A 49 -11.67 -12.96 -0.36
N MET A 50 -12.65 -12.83 -1.25
CA MET A 50 -13.90 -12.10 -0.99
C MET A 50 -14.73 -12.70 0.15
N THR A 51 -14.62 -13.98 0.40
CA THR A 51 -15.30 -14.70 1.49
C THR A 51 -14.45 -14.80 2.76
N ALA A 52 -13.35 -14.04 2.83
CA ALA A 52 -12.37 -14.08 3.92
C ALA A 52 -11.80 -15.48 4.21
N THR A 53 -11.82 -16.38 3.21
CA THR A 53 -11.20 -17.70 3.28
C THR A 53 -9.70 -17.57 3.01
N ASN A 54 -8.86 -18.28 3.78
CA ASN A 54 -7.43 -18.29 3.51
C ASN A 54 -7.12 -18.98 2.17
N TYR A 55 -6.79 -18.18 1.18
CA TYR A 55 -6.51 -18.63 -0.18
C TYR A 55 -5.01 -18.81 -0.49
N GLN A 56 -4.10 -18.38 0.39
CA GLN A 56 -2.66 -18.43 0.12
C GLN A 56 -2.14 -19.85 -0.14
N PRO A 57 -2.54 -20.91 0.60
CA PRO A 57 -2.11 -22.27 0.31
C PRO A 57 -2.54 -22.75 -1.09
N GLU A 58 -3.77 -22.43 -1.51
CA GLU A 58 -4.25 -22.80 -2.83
C GLU A 58 -3.56 -21.98 -3.94
N ALA A 59 -3.31 -20.68 -3.71
CA ALA A 59 -2.53 -19.87 -4.63
C ALA A 59 -1.13 -20.47 -4.83
N LEU A 60 -0.44 -20.81 -3.74
CA LEU A 60 0.88 -21.42 -3.79
C LEU A 60 0.88 -22.78 -4.49
N LYS A 61 -0.13 -23.62 -4.22
CA LYS A 61 -0.34 -24.93 -4.89
C LYS A 61 -0.48 -24.78 -6.40
N TYR A 62 -1.20 -23.76 -6.88
CA TYR A 62 -1.33 -23.47 -8.31
C TYR A 62 0.00 -22.96 -8.88
N LEU A 63 0.58 -21.94 -8.27
CA LEU A 63 1.78 -21.27 -8.76
C LEU A 63 3.02 -22.19 -8.81
N ASN A 64 3.14 -23.13 -7.87
CA ASN A 64 4.22 -24.12 -7.86
C ASN A 64 4.18 -25.13 -9.00
N LYS A 65 3.02 -25.30 -9.68
CA LYS A 65 2.91 -26.19 -10.86
C LYS A 65 3.38 -25.52 -12.15
N LEU A 66 3.51 -24.20 -12.16
CA LEU A 66 3.85 -23.45 -13.36
C LEU A 66 5.34 -23.58 -13.69
N SER A 67 5.66 -23.71 -14.97
CA SER A 67 7.02 -23.47 -15.47
C SER A 67 7.39 -22.00 -15.33
N ASP A 68 8.69 -21.66 -15.46
CA ASP A 68 9.12 -20.26 -15.47
C ASP A 68 8.55 -19.47 -16.66
N ALA A 69 8.33 -20.13 -17.79
CA ALA A 69 7.69 -19.53 -18.95
C ALA A 69 6.20 -19.23 -18.69
N ASP A 70 5.46 -20.19 -18.14
CA ASP A 70 4.04 -20.01 -17.82
C ASP A 70 3.85 -18.95 -16.74
N MET A 71 4.75 -18.91 -15.74
CA MET A 71 4.70 -17.92 -14.64
C MET A 71 4.79 -16.48 -15.17
N LYS A 72 5.55 -16.27 -16.25
CA LYS A 72 5.75 -14.95 -16.89
C LYS A 72 4.59 -14.53 -17.83
N THR A 73 3.57 -15.36 -18.03
CA THR A 73 2.38 -14.94 -18.80
C THR A 73 1.57 -13.89 -18.04
N ALA A 74 0.92 -12.97 -18.76
CA ALA A 74 0.13 -11.90 -18.15
C ALA A 74 -0.97 -12.42 -17.21
N ALA A 75 -1.59 -13.56 -17.58
CA ALA A 75 -2.65 -14.16 -16.78
C ALA A 75 -2.14 -14.72 -15.45
N ASN A 76 -0.98 -15.40 -15.43
CA ASN A 76 -0.39 -15.93 -14.21
C ASN A 76 0.30 -14.83 -13.38
N TRP A 77 0.97 -13.88 -14.04
CA TRP A 77 1.48 -12.69 -13.33
C TRP A 77 0.37 -11.94 -12.61
N LYS A 78 -0.83 -11.84 -13.20
CA LYS A 78 -1.98 -11.23 -12.53
C LYS A 78 -2.32 -11.93 -11.21
N ILE A 79 -2.26 -13.27 -11.15
CA ILE A 79 -2.47 -14.02 -9.90
C ILE A 79 -1.42 -13.64 -8.86
N VAL A 80 -0.15 -13.59 -9.27
CA VAL A 80 0.94 -13.18 -8.37
C VAL A 80 0.73 -11.74 -7.89
N ASN A 81 0.53 -10.82 -8.82
CA ASN A 81 0.42 -9.39 -8.52
C ASN A 81 -0.75 -9.08 -7.59
N ASP A 82 -1.92 -9.63 -7.86
CA ASP A 82 -3.13 -9.27 -7.15
C ASP A 82 -3.34 -10.09 -5.85
N LEU A 83 -2.92 -11.36 -5.84
CA LEU A 83 -3.38 -12.30 -4.82
C LEU A 83 -2.25 -12.92 -3.98
N TYR A 84 -1.07 -13.18 -4.54
CA TYR A 84 0.00 -13.86 -3.80
C TYR A 84 0.68 -12.91 -2.80
N LYS A 85 0.88 -13.38 -1.53
CA LYS A 85 1.45 -12.54 -0.45
C LYS A 85 2.50 -13.24 0.43
N ASP A 86 2.67 -14.56 0.30
CA ASP A 86 3.56 -15.34 1.17
C ASP A 86 5.04 -15.08 0.86
N VAL A 87 5.71 -14.30 1.71
CA VAL A 87 7.13 -13.95 1.54
C VAL A 87 8.10 -15.04 2.04
N GLU A 88 7.63 -15.97 2.85
CA GLU A 88 8.45 -17.05 3.43
C GLU A 88 8.45 -18.32 2.57
N ALA A 89 7.50 -18.46 1.65
CA ALA A 89 7.47 -19.61 0.77
C ALA A 89 8.66 -19.64 -0.22
N PRO A 90 9.19 -20.83 -0.55
CA PRO A 90 10.25 -20.97 -1.55
C PRO A 90 9.91 -20.35 -2.91
N PHE A 91 8.64 -20.25 -3.22
CA PHE A 91 8.14 -19.60 -4.44
C PHE A 91 8.54 -18.10 -4.50
N THR A 92 8.59 -17.39 -3.39
CA THR A 92 9.04 -15.99 -3.35
C THR A 92 10.51 -15.87 -3.75
N MET A 93 11.37 -16.81 -3.34
CA MET A 93 12.77 -16.83 -3.81
C MET A 93 12.88 -17.10 -5.31
N ARG A 94 11.98 -17.90 -5.88
CA ARG A 94 11.86 -18.10 -7.33
C ARG A 94 11.47 -16.79 -8.03
N LEU A 95 10.49 -16.05 -7.50
CA LEU A 95 10.09 -14.74 -8.03
C LEU A 95 11.23 -13.71 -7.98
N ILE A 96 12.00 -13.67 -6.88
CA ILE A 96 13.16 -12.79 -6.73
C ILE A 96 14.20 -13.07 -7.82
N LYS A 97 14.50 -14.34 -8.09
CA LYS A 97 15.42 -14.73 -9.18
C LYS A 97 14.94 -14.30 -10.57
N MET A 98 13.63 -14.26 -10.76
CA MET A 98 13.01 -13.85 -12.03
C MET A 98 12.75 -12.33 -12.12
N LYS A 99 13.07 -11.54 -11.07
CA LYS A 99 12.71 -10.12 -10.96
C LYS A 99 13.06 -9.31 -12.21
N THR A 100 14.30 -9.41 -12.70
CA THR A 100 14.74 -8.66 -13.89
C THR A 100 13.93 -8.99 -15.14
N GLU A 101 13.59 -10.27 -15.34
CA GLU A 101 12.77 -10.68 -16.48
C GLU A 101 11.33 -10.16 -16.34
N LEU A 102 10.77 -10.19 -15.13
CA LEU A 102 9.45 -9.66 -14.84
C LEU A 102 9.41 -8.13 -15.02
N GLU A 103 10.47 -7.41 -14.63
CA GLU A 103 10.58 -5.97 -14.84
C GLU A 103 10.60 -5.58 -16.32
N ASN A 104 11.26 -6.39 -17.15
CA ASN A 104 11.28 -6.18 -18.60
C ASN A 104 9.87 -6.41 -19.22
N LEU A 105 9.07 -7.30 -18.65
CA LEU A 105 7.72 -7.62 -19.15
C LEU A 105 6.63 -6.67 -18.62
N TYR A 106 6.71 -6.30 -17.34
CA TYR A 106 5.63 -5.60 -16.62
C TYR A 106 6.03 -4.24 -16.06
N SER A 107 7.19 -3.73 -16.41
CA SER A 107 7.86 -2.54 -15.89
C SER A 107 8.40 -2.66 -14.46
N LYS A 108 9.56 -2.05 -14.25
CA LYS A 108 10.25 -2.05 -12.95
C LYS A 108 9.38 -1.53 -11.81
N PRO A 109 8.66 -0.38 -11.93
CA PRO A 109 7.83 0.13 -10.82
C PRO A 109 6.70 -0.81 -10.40
N VAL A 110 6.13 -1.57 -11.34
CA VAL A 110 5.05 -2.52 -11.04
C VAL A 110 5.59 -3.71 -10.24
N VAL A 111 6.71 -4.28 -10.69
CA VAL A 111 7.32 -5.44 -10.04
C VAL A 111 7.88 -5.08 -8.66
N GLU A 112 8.61 -3.97 -8.56
CA GLU A 112 9.15 -3.50 -7.28
C GLU A 112 8.05 -3.19 -6.26
N ARG A 113 6.97 -2.54 -6.70
CA ARG A 113 5.81 -2.29 -5.83
C ARG A 113 5.21 -3.60 -5.30
N LYS A 114 5.11 -4.63 -6.13
CA LYS A 114 4.60 -5.94 -5.71
C LYS A 114 5.44 -6.53 -4.59
N PHE A 115 6.75 -6.59 -4.74
CA PHE A 115 7.65 -7.10 -3.68
C PHE A 115 7.56 -6.24 -2.43
N PHE A 116 7.60 -4.92 -2.58
CA PHE A 116 7.51 -3.99 -1.46
C PHE A 116 6.23 -4.21 -0.64
N GLU A 117 5.06 -4.29 -1.29
CA GLU A 117 3.77 -4.48 -0.61
C GLU A 117 3.65 -5.86 0.06
N MET A 118 4.24 -6.92 -0.51
CA MET A 118 4.28 -8.23 0.14
C MET A 118 5.04 -8.18 1.48
N TYR A 119 6.25 -7.65 1.48
CA TYR A 119 7.05 -7.54 2.68
C TYR A 119 6.49 -6.52 3.69
N LYS A 120 5.98 -5.38 3.21
CA LYS A 120 5.27 -4.39 4.04
C LYS A 120 4.11 -5.04 4.81
N TYR A 121 3.31 -5.85 4.12
CA TYR A 121 2.19 -6.58 4.71
C TYR A 121 2.67 -7.55 5.80
N GLU A 122 3.67 -8.35 5.52
CA GLU A 122 4.17 -9.38 6.44
C GLU A 122 4.87 -8.78 7.66
N PHE A 123 5.73 -7.77 7.49
CA PHE A 123 6.29 -7.01 8.61
C PHE A 123 5.19 -6.36 9.45
N GLY A 124 4.17 -5.80 8.80
CA GLY A 124 3.02 -5.20 9.47
C GLY A 124 2.24 -6.20 10.34
N ILE A 125 2.07 -7.44 9.88
CA ILE A 125 1.45 -8.51 10.69
C ILE A 125 2.28 -8.76 11.93
N ARG A 126 3.59 -9.02 11.78
CA ARG A 126 4.49 -9.34 12.90
C ARG A 126 4.56 -8.23 13.93
N ILE A 127 4.54 -6.97 13.51
CA ILE A 127 4.48 -5.83 14.42
C ILE A 127 3.15 -5.83 15.20
N ARG A 128 2.01 -6.00 14.51
CA ARG A 128 0.68 -6.00 15.16
C ARG A 128 0.48 -7.17 16.11
N THR A 129 1.00 -8.34 15.78
CA THR A 129 0.89 -9.55 16.61
C THR A 129 1.97 -9.65 17.68
N LEU A 130 2.86 -8.65 17.76
CA LEU A 130 4.01 -8.63 18.68
C LEU A 130 4.97 -9.82 18.49
N ASP A 131 4.99 -10.41 17.29
CA ASP A 131 5.92 -11.49 16.92
C ASP A 131 7.32 -10.92 16.64
N THR A 132 8.02 -10.53 17.70
CA THR A 132 9.36 -9.97 17.59
C THR A 132 10.35 -10.96 17.00
N ALA A 133 10.27 -12.23 17.37
CA ALA A 133 11.18 -13.27 16.87
C ALA A 133 10.98 -13.49 15.35
N GLY A 134 9.74 -13.57 14.89
CA GLY A 134 9.42 -13.66 13.48
C GLY A 134 9.83 -12.41 12.68
N TYR A 135 9.66 -11.23 13.27
CA TYR A 135 10.13 -9.98 12.66
C TYR A 135 11.65 -9.99 12.40
N GLU A 136 12.45 -10.32 13.42
CA GLU A 136 13.90 -10.34 13.29
C GLU A 136 14.38 -11.47 12.36
N ARG A 137 13.75 -12.63 12.38
CA ARG A 137 14.03 -13.73 11.44
C ARG A 137 13.78 -13.31 10.00
N LEU A 138 12.62 -12.72 9.72
CA LEU A 138 12.28 -12.23 8.38
C LEU A 138 13.27 -11.18 7.89
N LYS A 139 13.66 -10.24 8.76
CA LYS A 139 14.67 -9.22 8.47
C LYS A 139 16.02 -9.83 8.12
N GLN A 140 16.48 -10.82 8.91
CA GLN A 140 17.74 -11.54 8.65
C GLN A 140 17.69 -12.30 7.32
N GLN A 141 16.60 -13.04 7.06
CA GLN A 141 16.41 -13.78 5.81
C GLN A 141 16.42 -12.84 4.59
N LEU A 142 15.73 -11.72 4.69
CA LEU A 142 15.69 -10.72 3.62
C LEU A 142 17.07 -10.12 3.35
N ASN A 143 17.81 -9.73 4.38
CA ASN A 143 19.18 -9.21 4.25
C ASN A 143 20.15 -10.25 3.66
N ALA A 144 19.97 -11.53 3.99
CA ALA A 144 20.82 -12.62 3.50
C ALA A 144 20.44 -13.08 2.07
N SER A 145 19.29 -12.66 1.55
CA SER A 145 18.76 -13.12 0.25
C SER A 145 19.52 -12.62 -0.98
N GLY A 146 20.33 -11.57 -0.85
CA GLY A 146 20.94 -10.86 -1.97
C GLY A 146 19.92 -10.06 -2.81
N PHE A 147 18.68 -9.90 -2.31
CA PHE A 147 17.64 -9.15 -2.99
C PHE A 147 17.96 -7.65 -2.98
N ASP A 148 18.01 -7.03 -4.13
CA ASP A 148 18.44 -5.63 -4.31
C ASP A 148 17.56 -4.62 -3.56
N MET A 149 16.27 -4.93 -3.34
CA MET A 149 15.36 -4.09 -2.57
C MET A 149 15.40 -4.34 -1.06
N ALA A 150 16.16 -5.33 -0.58
CA ALA A 150 16.18 -5.68 0.84
C ALA A 150 16.51 -4.48 1.75
N PRO A 151 17.50 -3.63 1.45
CA PRO A 151 17.78 -2.45 2.28
C PRO A 151 16.60 -1.49 2.38
N GLN A 152 15.92 -1.20 1.27
CA GLN A 152 14.75 -0.32 1.25
C GLN A 152 13.60 -0.88 2.09
N ILE A 153 13.31 -2.16 1.92
CA ILE A 153 12.22 -2.84 2.63
C ILE A 153 12.50 -2.89 4.13
N VAL A 154 13.74 -3.21 4.52
CA VAL A 154 14.16 -3.26 5.94
C VAL A 154 14.10 -1.87 6.57
N ASP A 155 14.63 -0.84 5.91
CA ASP A 155 14.59 0.54 6.41
C ASP A 155 13.12 1.01 6.58
N TYR A 156 12.24 0.65 5.64
CA TYR A 156 10.80 0.92 5.76
C TYR A 156 10.14 0.15 6.91
N ALA A 157 10.51 -1.11 7.10
CA ALA A 157 9.96 -1.92 8.19
C ALA A 157 10.31 -1.34 9.57
N GLU A 158 11.53 -0.84 9.76
CA GLU A 158 11.93 -0.14 11.00
C GLU A 158 11.16 1.18 11.18
N LEU A 159 10.98 1.95 10.09
CA LEU A 159 10.16 3.16 10.10
C LEU A 159 8.71 2.86 10.51
N MET A 160 8.10 1.85 9.91
CA MET A 160 6.74 1.41 10.23
C MET A 160 6.64 0.89 11.68
N LYS A 161 7.64 0.12 12.16
CA LYS A 161 7.70 -0.40 13.53
C LYS A 161 7.75 0.72 14.56
N SER A 162 8.56 1.75 14.33
CA SER A 162 8.63 2.91 15.23
C SER A 162 7.29 3.66 15.28
N LYS A 163 6.66 3.91 14.13
CA LYS A 163 5.31 4.52 14.03
C LYS A 163 4.27 3.71 14.82
N MET A 164 4.22 2.40 14.59
CA MET A 164 3.21 1.51 15.20
C MET A 164 3.39 1.34 16.72
N LYS A 165 4.63 1.45 17.20
CA LYS A 165 4.94 1.47 18.64
C LYS A 165 4.74 2.84 19.30
N GLY A 166 4.46 3.89 18.52
CA GLY A 166 4.33 5.27 19.01
C GLY A 166 5.69 5.92 19.34
N ASP A 167 6.80 5.33 18.93
CA ASP A 167 8.14 5.89 19.11
C ASP A 167 8.43 6.91 17.99
N TYR A 168 7.81 8.09 18.13
CA TYR A 168 7.92 9.14 17.11
C TYR A 168 9.30 9.81 17.10
N GLU A 169 10.04 9.78 18.20
CA GLU A 169 11.41 10.28 18.20
C GLU A 169 12.30 9.44 17.28
N LEU A 170 12.22 8.13 17.39
CA LEU A 170 12.90 7.21 16.48
C LEU A 170 12.37 7.35 15.04
N TYR A 171 11.04 7.48 14.88
CA TYR A 171 10.42 7.68 13.55
C TYR A 171 11.03 8.88 12.83
N PHE A 172 11.13 10.04 13.48
CA PHE A 172 11.69 11.26 12.89
C PHE A 172 13.18 11.12 12.52
N LYS A 173 13.93 10.35 13.31
CA LYS A 173 15.34 10.04 13.00
C LYS A 173 15.49 9.13 11.77
N LEU A 174 14.58 8.18 11.59
CA LEU A 174 14.61 7.23 10.47
C LEU A 174 14.02 7.80 9.18
N ALA A 175 13.06 8.72 9.27
CA ALA A 175 12.31 9.21 8.11
C ALA A 175 13.18 10.01 7.13
N ASP A 176 14.04 10.90 7.61
CA ASP A 176 14.86 11.77 6.74
C ASP A 176 15.83 10.95 5.85
N PRO A 177 16.66 10.04 6.39
CA PRO A 177 17.49 9.18 5.55
C PRO A 177 16.69 8.26 4.62
N TYR A 178 15.54 7.74 5.09
CA TYR A 178 14.67 6.90 4.24
C TYR A 178 14.15 7.68 3.04
N VAL A 179 13.56 8.86 3.27
CA VAL A 179 13.00 9.71 2.19
C VAL A 179 14.09 10.09 1.20
N LYS A 180 15.24 10.57 1.66
CA LYS A 180 16.35 10.97 0.78
C LYS A 180 16.86 9.84 -0.10
N LYS A 181 16.88 8.63 0.42
CA LYS A 181 17.45 7.48 -0.28
C LYS A 181 16.47 6.81 -1.24
N TYR A 182 15.17 6.76 -0.87
CA TYR A 182 14.23 5.88 -1.56
C TYR A 182 12.94 6.56 -2.04
N ALA A 183 12.55 7.69 -1.46
CA ALA A 183 11.18 8.18 -1.62
C ALA A 183 11.07 9.57 -2.29
N MET A 184 12.16 10.19 -2.72
CA MET A 184 12.12 11.54 -3.31
C MET A 184 11.27 11.65 -4.59
N ASN A 185 11.02 10.54 -5.28
CA ASN A 185 10.16 10.48 -6.46
C ASN A 185 8.85 9.68 -6.20
N ASP A 186 8.50 9.44 -4.93
CA ASP A 186 7.29 8.72 -4.54
C ASP A 186 6.33 9.67 -3.81
N ALA A 187 5.37 10.21 -4.57
CA ALA A 187 4.38 11.15 -4.03
C ALA A 187 3.58 10.57 -2.85
N VAL A 188 3.27 9.27 -2.88
CA VAL A 188 2.50 8.62 -1.82
C VAL A 188 3.32 8.53 -0.55
N MET A 189 4.57 8.07 -0.65
CA MET A 189 5.45 7.95 0.51
C MET A 189 5.81 9.30 1.10
N LEU A 190 6.09 10.30 0.26
CA LEU A 190 6.33 11.69 0.71
C LEU A 190 5.13 12.23 1.49
N ASN A 191 3.91 12.00 1.01
CA ASN A 191 2.69 12.40 1.71
C ASN A 191 2.50 11.66 3.04
N GLU A 192 2.67 10.33 3.05
CA GLU A 192 2.54 9.51 4.26
C GLU A 192 3.52 9.95 5.36
N VAL A 193 4.77 10.19 5.00
CA VAL A 193 5.79 10.64 5.96
C VAL A 193 5.46 12.05 6.45
N SER A 194 5.14 12.98 5.56
CA SER A 194 4.78 14.35 5.91
C SER A 194 3.58 14.43 6.85
N GLN A 195 2.57 13.57 6.61
CA GLN A 195 1.39 13.48 7.45
C GLN A 195 1.74 13.06 8.89
N VAL A 196 2.65 12.11 9.08
CA VAL A 196 3.07 11.70 10.43
C VAL A 196 3.77 12.86 11.16
N PHE A 197 4.60 13.62 10.48
CA PHE A 197 5.24 14.80 11.06
C PHE A 197 4.18 15.84 11.45
N PHE A 198 3.26 16.17 10.55
CA PHE A 198 2.16 17.09 10.81
C PHE A 198 1.33 16.68 12.05
N GLU A 199 1.05 15.38 12.21
CA GLU A 199 0.20 14.87 13.29
C GLU A 199 0.93 14.76 14.64
N ARG A 200 2.28 14.64 14.64
CA ARG A 200 3.04 14.18 15.80
C ARG A 200 4.10 15.15 16.31
N THR A 201 4.37 16.23 15.61
CA THR A 201 5.32 17.24 16.10
C THR A 201 4.80 18.66 15.96
N LYS A 202 5.36 19.55 16.76
CA LYS A 202 5.26 21.01 16.61
C LYS A 202 6.65 21.66 16.49
N ASP A 203 7.69 20.84 16.41
CA ASP A 203 9.05 21.32 16.20
C ASP A 203 9.17 21.99 14.82
N PRO A 204 9.54 23.28 14.75
CA PRO A 204 9.59 24.01 13.50
C PRO A 204 10.62 23.45 12.51
N VAL A 205 11.70 22.83 12.99
CA VAL A 205 12.72 22.21 12.12
C VAL A 205 12.16 20.97 11.45
N LEU A 206 11.43 20.13 12.21
CA LEU A 206 10.78 18.94 11.67
C LEU A 206 9.62 19.32 10.74
N LEU A 207 8.83 20.34 11.10
CA LEU A 207 7.75 20.82 10.23
C LEU A 207 8.27 21.40 8.92
N ALA A 208 9.41 22.11 8.93
CA ALA A 208 10.03 22.61 7.69
C ALA A 208 10.46 21.46 6.75
N LYS A 209 10.96 20.36 7.29
CA LYS A 209 11.26 19.15 6.48
C LYS A 209 9.98 18.56 5.88
N ALA A 210 8.95 18.38 6.70
CA ALA A 210 7.66 17.84 6.26
C ALA A 210 7.02 18.72 5.18
N GLU A 211 7.12 20.05 5.31
CA GLU A 211 6.64 20.98 4.29
C GLU A 211 7.34 20.78 2.95
N GLY A 212 8.68 20.64 2.97
CA GLY A 212 9.45 20.37 1.75
C GLY A 212 8.99 19.07 1.05
N TRP A 213 8.79 18.00 1.81
CA TRP A 213 8.31 16.72 1.28
C TRP A 213 6.85 16.80 0.80
N ALA A 214 5.97 17.47 1.54
CA ALA A 214 4.58 17.65 1.15
C ALA A 214 4.45 18.50 -0.14
N LYS A 215 5.25 19.53 -0.31
CA LYS A 215 5.33 20.32 -1.55
C LYS A 215 5.81 19.47 -2.73
N GLU A 216 6.83 18.67 -2.54
CA GLU A 216 7.29 17.75 -3.60
C GLU A 216 6.25 16.67 -3.91
N SER A 217 5.53 16.15 -2.89
CA SER A 217 4.41 15.22 -3.10
C SER A 217 3.31 15.82 -3.97
N VAL A 218 2.91 17.06 -3.72
CA VAL A 218 1.92 17.79 -4.54
C VAL A 218 2.43 17.97 -5.96
N LYS A 219 3.69 18.37 -6.13
CA LYS A 219 4.31 18.56 -7.45
C LYS A 219 4.36 17.28 -8.28
N LEU A 220 4.65 16.13 -7.64
CA LEU A 220 4.68 14.82 -8.29
C LEU A 220 3.28 14.28 -8.61
N ASN A 221 2.31 14.55 -7.75
CA ASN A 221 0.94 14.08 -7.89
C ASN A 221 -0.03 15.02 -7.17
N ASP A 222 -0.66 15.91 -7.91
CA ASP A 222 -1.56 16.92 -7.39
C ASP A 222 -2.93 16.31 -7.06
N THR A 223 -3.09 15.86 -5.81
CA THR A 223 -4.31 15.23 -5.30
C THR A 223 -4.89 15.99 -4.12
N TYR A 224 -6.18 15.76 -3.83
CA TYR A 224 -6.83 16.25 -2.60
C TYR A 224 -6.01 15.89 -1.34
N SER A 225 -5.61 14.62 -1.20
CA SER A 225 -4.90 14.14 0.00
C SER A 225 -3.55 14.83 0.21
N ASN A 226 -2.77 15.03 -0.88
CA ASN A 226 -1.47 15.67 -0.79
C ASN A 226 -1.61 17.16 -0.41
N ASN A 227 -2.59 17.84 -0.97
CA ASN A 227 -2.90 19.25 -0.65
C ASN A 227 -3.50 19.40 0.75
N GLU A 228 -4.32 18.45 1.22
CA GLU A 228 -4.84 18.42 2.59
C GLU A 228 -3.68 18.37 3.61
N THR A 229 -2.72 17.46 3.40
CA THR A 229 -1.54 17.33 4.27
C THR A 229 -0.69 18.62 4.26
N LEU A 230 -0.42 19.16 3.07
CA LEU A 230 0.34 20.41 2.94
C LEU A 230 -0.37 21.58 3.62
N THR A 231 -1.69 21.71 3.46
CA THR A 231 -2.50 22.73 4.15
C THR A 231 -2.30 22.66 5.67
N GLY A 232 -2.41 21.45 6.25
CA GLY A 232 -2.24 21.25 7.68
C GLY A 232 -0.85 21.65 8.18
N ILE A 233 0.20 21.31 7.43
CA ILE A 233 1.58 21.69 7.76
C ILE A 233 1.77 23.21 7.70
N LEU A 234 1.25 23.88 6.66
CA LEU A 234 1.34 25.32 6.49
C LEU A 234 0.63 26.10 7.60
N ILE A 235 -0.50 25.58 8.09
CA ILE A 235 -1.20 26.13 9.26
C ILE A 235 -0.29 26.07 10.51
N LEU A 236 0.31 24.91 10.78
CA LEU A 236 1.22 24.75 11.93
C LEU A 236 2.49 25.59 11.79
N SER A 237 2.91 25.87 10.57
CA SER A 237 4.07 26.73 10.26
C SER A 237 3.73 28.22 10.25
N GLY A 238 2.47 28.63 10.53
CA GLY A 238 2.03 30.04 10.57
C GLY A 238 1.94 30.71 9.19
N LYS A 239 1.94 29.95 8.10
CA LYS A 239 1.96 30.45 6.71
C LYS A 239 0.53 30.65 6.16
N LYS A 240 -0.18 31.66 6.71
CA LYS A 240 -1.61 31.91 6.50
C LYS A 240 -2.02 31.95 5.03
N GLU A 241 -1.41 32.80 4.23
CA GLU A 241 -1.83 33.02 2.82
C GLU A 241 -1.52 31.81 1.93
N GLU A 242 -0.39 31.17 2.16
CA GLU A 242 -0.04 29.96 1.42
C GLU A 242 -0.99 28.81 1.80
N ALA A 243 -1.30 28.65 3.09
CA ALA A 243 -2.26 27.66 3.58
C ALA A 243 -3.65 27.88 2.96
N ARG A 244 -4.13 29.12 2.86
CA ARG A 244 -5.42 29.48 2.23
C ARG A 244 -5.44 29.08 0.76
N THR A 245 -4.39 29.40 0.03
CA THR A 245 -4.28 29.07 -1.40
C THR A 245 -4.34 27.57 -1.62
N VAL A 246 -3.55 26.80 -0.87
CA VAL A 246 -3.50 25.32 -0.99
C VAL A 246 -4.82 24.70 -0.55
N ALA A 247 -5.47 25.22 0.51
CA ALA A 247 -6.76 24.72 0.98
C ALA A 247 -7.87 24.89 -0.08
N ASN A 248 -7.95 26.05 -0.70
CA ASN A 248 -8.93 26.28 -1.77
C ASN A 248 -8.71 25.34 -2.94
N HIS A 249 -7.48 25.15 -3.37
CA HIS A 249 -7.13 24.20 -4.42
C HIS A 249 -7.49 22.75 -4.05
N ALA A 250 -7.22 22.34 -2.79
CA ALA A 250 -7.63 21.04 -2.30
C ALA A 250 -9.16 20.83 -2.37
N ILE A 251 -9.95 21.86 -2.03
CA ILE A 251 -11.41 21.79 -2.11
C ILE A 251 -11.86 21.62 -3.56
N GLU A 252 -11.31 22.39 -4.51
CA GLU A 252 -11.62 22.25 -5.94
C GLU A 252 -11.33 20.84 -6.46
N LEU A 253 -10.16 20.27 -6.12
CA LEU A 253 -9.80 18.89 -6.47
C LEU A 253 -10.75 17.87 -5.84
N GLY A 254 -11.10 18.06 -4.58
CA GLY A 254 -11.99 17.17 -3.86
C GLY A 254 -13.40 17.17 -4.41
N GLU A 255 -13.98 18.34 -4.68
CA GLU A 255 -15.31 18.50 -5.26
C GLU A 255 -15.39 17.91 -6.69
N LYS A 256 -14.39 18.18 -7.52
CA LYS A 256 -14.24 17.60 -8.87
C LYS A 256 -14.23 16.06 -8.83
N ASN A 257 -13.58 15.48 -7.85
CA ASN A 257 -13.43 14.03 -7.70
C ASN A 257 -14.49 13.39 -6.76
N LYS A 258 -15.49 14.16 -6.32
CA LYS A 258 -16.55 13.72 -5.39
C LYS A 258 -16.04 13.19 -4.06
N ILE A 259 -14.93 13.75 -3.58
CA ILE A 259 -14.32 13.44 -2.26
C ILE A 259 -14.98 14.35 -1.21
N ASN A 260 -15.12 13.87 0.02
CA ASN A 260 -15.58 14.69 1.13
C ASN A 260 -14.49 15.70 1.54
N VAL A 261 -14.76 16.98 1.33
CA VAL A 261 -13.83 18.11 1.57
C VAL A 261 -13.99 18.77 2.94
N GLN A 262 -14.84 18.22 3.83
CA GLN A 262 -15.18 18.84 5.11
C GLN A 262 -13.96 19.13 5.99
N LYS A 263 -12.95 18.26 5.96
CA LYS A 263 -11.73 18.46 6.75
C LYS A 263 -10.95 19.72 6.33
N VAL A 264 -10.83 19.95 5.03
CA VAL A 264 -10.14 21.15 4.51
C VAL A 264 -10.98 22.41 4.71
N LYS A 265 -12.33 22.32 4.69
CA LYS A 265 -13.20 23.44 5.06
C LYS A 265 -12.99 23.88 6.52
N ILE A 266 -12.82 22.93 7.45
CA ILE A 266 -12.44 23.21 8.83
C ILE A 266 -11.04 23.86 8.91
N TYR A 267 -10.12 23.48 8.04
CA TYR A 267 -8.82 24.13 7.96
C TYR A 267 -8.93 25.60 7.50
N LEU A 268 -9.80 25.93 6.54
CA LEU A 268 -10.06 27.31 6.15
C LEU A 268 -10.60 28.17 7.31
N GLU A 269 -11.54 27.63 8.10
CA GLU A 269 -12.03 28.32 9.30
C GLU A 269 -10.87 28.66 10.26
N LYS A 270 -9.98 27.68 10.52
CA LYS A 270 -8.78 27.92 11.35
C LYS A 270 -7.81 28.94 10.75
N ILE A 271 -7.66 28.94 9.43
CA ILE A 271 -6.80 29.90 8.72
C ILE A 271 -7.32 31.35 8.90
N GLU A 272 -8.65 31.55 8.87
CA GLU A 272 -9.22 32.88 9.12
C GLU A 272 -8.94 33.38 10.54
N GLU A 273 -8.92 32.50 11.53
CA GLU A 273 -8.61 32.80 12.93
C GLU A 273 -7.12 33.08 13.20
N MET A 274 -6.22 32.71 12.27
CA MET A 274 -4.77 32.98 12.40
C MET A 274 -4.51 34.49 12.33
N LYS A 275 -3.72 34.97 13.29
CA LYS A 275 -3.31 36.38 13.37
C LYS A 275 -2.27 36.73 12.32
#